data_f05ffa0f1b011d1d49e6a7803da9a33b
#
_entry.id   f05ffa0f1b011d1d49e6a7803da9a33b
#
_cell.length_a   1.000
_cell.length_b   1.000
_cell.length_c   1.000
_cell.angle_alpha   90.00
_cell.angle_beta   90.00
_cell.angle_gamma   90.00
#
_symmetry.space_group_name_H-M   'P 1'
#
loop_
_entity.id
_entity.type
_entity.pdbx_description
1 polymer ?
#
loop_
_entity_poly.entity_id
_entity_poly.type
_entity_poly.pdbx_seq_one_letter_code
_entity_poly.pdbx_strand_id
1 'polypeptide(L)'
;YMAPSDSVGVLQPGDVIYFKACVKEPRNFSDDLPFDYAQYLNMQGVAGTVYLPERSWVKTGECCRDLKTKMLRLRHQLVQQHLYPAFDKEAMGVLAALTLGEKRMLTDEVREVYTDAGAAHALALSGLHVGVIYVILSFLVRGVVRRRSLRWVPDVAVIAVLWLFALMVGLSASVVRAVSMCTLYAVARWISRDSATIHVLSLAALLMLLIHPLYLFDVSFQLSFMAMVSILWLEPYMEEAFIRPKQSSVVSYI
;
A
#
# COMPACT_ATOMS: atom_id res chain seq x y z
N TYR A 1 12.54 17.60 6.97
CA TYR A 1 11.48 18.37 7.61
C TYR A 1 11.55 19.82 7.16
N MET A 2 10.42 20.40 6.77
CA MET A 2 10.29 21.81 6.41
C MET A 2 9.46 22.53 7.47
N ALA A 3 9.86 23.75 7.82
CA ALA A 3 9.03 24.59 8.68
C ALA A 3 7.70 24.89 7.97
N PRO A 4 6.57 24.91 8.69
CA PRO A 4 5.28 25.28 8.11
C PRO A 4 5.37 26.74 7.61
N SER A 5 5.15 26.93 6.32
CA SER A 5 5.11 28.25 5.69
C SER A 5 4.14 28.25 4.52
N ASP A 6 3.61 29.41 4.17
CA ASP A 6 2.71 29.59 3.02
C ASP A 6 3.38 29.17 1.69
N SER A 7 4.72 29.25 1.65
CA SER A 7 5.52 28.85 0.47
C SER A 7 5.59 27.33 0.27
N VAL A 8 5.41 26.51 1.32
CA VAL A 8 5.42 25.02 1.21
C VAL A 8 4.17 24.54 0.48
N GLY A 9 3.04 25.23 0.61
CA GLY A 9 1.79 24.93 -0.11
C GLY A 9 1.90 25.03 -1.65
N VAL A 10 2.93 25.71 -2.15
CA VAL A 10 3.18 25.87 -3.61
C VAL A 10 4.00 24.74 -4.21
N LEU A 11 4.59 23.85 -3.39
CA LEU A 11 5.40 22.74 -3.88
C LEU A 11 4.53 21.57 -4.36
N GLN A 12 4.83 21.11 -5.58
CA GLN A 12 4.21 19.94 -6.19
C GLN A 12 5.17 18.74 -6.20
N PRO A 13 4.65 17.50 -6.21
CA PRO A 13 5.50 16.34 -6.38
C PRO A 13 6.41 16.45 -7.60
N GLY A 14 7.72 16.25 -7.40
CA GLY A 14 8.74 16.34 -8.46
C GLY A 14 9.33 17.73 -8.70
N ASP A 15 8.92 18.73 -7.94
CA ASP A 15 9.62 20.02 -7.99
C ASP A 15 11.03 19.88 -7.43
N VAL A 16 12.01 20.47 -8.13
CA VAL A 16 13.40 20.51 -7.69
C VAL A 16 13.62 21.76 -6.84
N ILE A 17 14.18 21.56 -5.66
CA ILE A 17 14.52 22.64 -4.73
C ILE A 17 16.02 22.65 -4.45
N TYR A 18 16.61 23.83 -4.42
CA TYR A 18 17.93 24.06 -3.86
C TYR A 18 17.82 24.53 -2.42
N PHE A 19 18.62 23.95 -1.56
CA PHE A 19 18.67 24.36 -0.16
C PHE A 19 20.10 24.33 0.38
N LYS A 20 20.34 25.12 1.41
CA LYS A 20 21.59 25.12 2.16
C LYS A 20 21.28 24.72 3.60
N ALA A 21 21.61 23.49 3.93
CA ALA A 21 21.44 22.97 5.29
C ALA A 21 22.42 21.85 5.58
N CYS A 22 22.66 21.61 6.86
CA CYS A 22 23.50 20.52 7.33
C CYS A 22 22.69 19.24 7.42
N VAL A 23 23.13 18.16 6.75
CA VAL A 23 22.54 16.84 6.86
C VAL A 23 23.02 16.24 8.18
N LYS A 24 22.10 15.77 9.01
CA LYS A 24 22.39 15.11 10.30
C LYS A 24 22.00 13.64 10.19
N GLU A 25 22.77 12.78 10.82
CA GLU A 25 22.38 11.38 11.00
C GLU A 25 21.08 11.29 11.81
N PRO A 26 20.19 10.33 11.48
CA PRO A 26 19.02 10.06 12.27
C PRO A 26 19.40 9.76 13.72
N ARG A 27 18.76 10.42 14.68
CA ARG A 27 18.97 10.17 16.11
C ARG A 27 17.66 9.90 16.81
N ASN A 28 17.73 9.12 17.87
CA ASN A 28 16.57 8.91 18.74
C ASN A 28 16.22 10.21 19.49
N PHE A 29 14.94 10.44 19.71
CA PHE A 29 14.47 11.61 20.47
C PHE A 29 14.80 11.49 21.96
N SER A 30 14.88 10.27 22.49
CA SER A 30 15.28 9.96 23.87
C SER A 30 15.79 8.52 23.90
N ASP A 31 16.79 8.27 24.73
CA ASP A 31 17.34 6.92 24.94
C ASP A 31 16.42 6.04 25.81
N ASP A 32 15.44 6.66 26.52
CA ASP A 32 14.50 5.96 27.38
C ASP A 32 13.30 5.34 26.63
N LEU A 33 13.13 5.65 25.35
CA LEU A 33 12.01 5.13 24.57
C LEU A 33 12.34 3.73 24.04
N PRO A 34 11.39 2.76 24.16
CA PRO A 34 11.60 1.40 23.68
C PRO A 34 11.65 1.29 22.14
N PHE A 35 11.34 2.38 21.42
CA PHE A 35 11.33 2.45 19.96
C PHE A 35 12.55 3.18 19.43
N ASP A 36 13.41 2.44 18.71
CA ASP A 36 14.58 3.00 18.03
C ASP A 36 14.18 3.65 16.70
N TYR A 37 13.95 4.98 16.76
CA TYR A 37 13.56 5.78 15.61
C TYR A 37 14.68 5.88 14.55
N ALA A 38 15.94 5.91 14.97
CA ALA A 38 17.07 5.97 14.06
C ALA A 38 17.19 4.67 13.25
N GLN A 39 17.03 3.51 13.91
CA GLN A 39 17.01 2.21 13.25
C GLN A 39 15.82 2.09 12.29
N TYR A 40 14.63 2.54 12.67
CA TYR A 40 13.45 2.58 11.82
C TYR A 40 13.67 3.39 10.54
N LEU A 41 14.28 4.58 10.63
CA LEU A 41 14.59 5.41 9.46
C LEU A 41 15.64 4.74 8.56
N ASN A 42 16.67 4.13 9.14
CA ASN A 42 17.69 3.38 8.40
C ASN A 42 17.07 2.20 7.62
N MET A 43 16.14 1.47 8.22
CA MET A 43 15.38 0.39 7.54
C MET A 43 14.56 0.91 6.35
N GLN A 44 14.10 2.17 6.41
CA GLN A 44 13.42 2.83 5.29
C GLN A 44 14.38 3.40 4.24
N GLY A 45 15.68 3.21 4.40
CA GLY A 45 16.70 3.74 3.49
C GLY A 45 16.98 5.23 3.66
N VAL A 46 16.59 5.81 4.81
CA VAL A 46 16.85 7.22 5.14
C VAL A 46 18.22 7.31 5.80
N ALA A 47 19.23 7.73 5.04
CA ALA A 47 20.61 7.90 5.53
C ALA A 47 20.85 9.20 6.29
N GLY A 48 19.95 10.19 6.16
CA GLY A 48 20.11 11.47 6.83
C GLY A 48 18.83 12.28 6.90
N THR A 49 18.76 13.16 7.87
CA THR A 49 17.66 14.09 8.07
C THR A 49 18.12 15.54 7.99
N VAL A 50 17.27 16.39 7.41
CA VAL A 50 17.53 17.82 7.25
C VAL A 50 16.32 18.57 7.75
N TYR A 51 16.56 19.62 8.53
CA TYR A 51 15.54 20.61 8.88
C TYR A 51 15.73 21.86 8.01
N LEU A 52 14.71 22.24 7.28
CA LEU A 52 14.72 23.40 6.40
C LEU A 52 13.87 24.54 6.99
N PRO A 53 14.51 25.62 7.46
CA PRO A 53 13.82 26.87 7.82
C PRO A 53 13.14 27.49 6.58
N GLU A 54 12.13 28.32 6.82
CA GLU A 54 11.27 28.90 5.77
C GLU A 54 12.00 29.60 4.61
N ARG A 55 13.15 30.19 4.87
CA ARG A 55 13.89 30.98 3.88
C ARG A 55 15.17 30.32 3.38
N SER A 56 15.39 29.04 3.72
CA SER A 56 16.65 28.35 3.39
C SER A 56 16.61 27.55 2.09
N TRP A 57 15.52 27.62 1.35
CA TRP A 57 15.35 26.86 0.10
C TRP A 57 14.73 27.72 -1.00
N VAL A 58 15.04 27.38 -2.25
CA VAL A 58 14.52 28.05 -3.44
C VAL A 58 14.08 27.00 -4.44
N LYS A 59 12.89 27.19 -5.05
CA LYS A 59 12.39 26.35 -6.12
C LYS A 59 13.09 26.73 -7.43
N THR A 60 13.67 25.76 -8.12
CA THR A 60 14.42 25.98 -9.38
C THR A 60 13.56 26.11 -10.63
N GLY A 61 12.28 25.75 -10.56
CA GLY A 61 11.42 25.66 -11.74
C GLY A 61 11.64 24.39 -12.58
N GLU A 62 12.67 23.60 -12.29
CA GLU A 62 12.88 22.30 -12.90
C GLU A 62 11.95 21.24 -12.26
N CYS A 63 11.58 20.22 -13.04
CA CYS A 63 10.73 19.13 -12.59
C CYS A 63 11.34 17.79 -12.95
N CYS A 64 11.40 16.88 -11.99
CA CYS A 64 11.62 15.47 -12.28
C CYS A 64 10.46 14.92 -13.10
N ARG A 65 10.76 14.27 -14.24
CA ARG A 65 9.74 13.72 -15.16
C ARG A 65 9.58 12.21 -15.06
N ASP A 66 9.94 11.63 -13.91
CA ASP A 66 9.77 10.20 -13.67
C ASP A 66 8.31 9.78 -13.69
N LEU A 67 8.05 8.53 -14.05
CA LEU A 67 6.70 7.96 -14.08
C LEU A 67 6.01 8.08 -12.70
N LYS A 68 6.74 7.83 -11.62
CA LYS A 68 6.26 8.00 -10.24
C LYS A 68 5.79 9.43 -9.99
N THR A 69 6.59 10.41 -10.37
CA THR A 69 6.27 11.83 -10.22
C THR A 69 5.03 12.23 -11.01
N LYS A 70 4.91 11.74 -12.26
CA LYS A 70 3.72 11.98 -13.09
C LYS A 70 2.45 11.42 -12.44
N MET A 71 2.50 10.20 -11.87
CA MET A 71 1.37 9.57 -11.19
C MET A 71 1.01 10.31 -9.90
N LEU A 72 1.98 10.77 -9.13
CA LEU A 72 1.73 11.57 -7.93
C LEU A 72 1.12 12.94 -8.25
N ARG A 73 1.53 13.57 -9.37
CA ARG A 73 0.89 14.81 -9.85
C ARG A 73 -0.54 14.56 -10.31
N LEU A 74 -0.76 13.49 -11.08
CA LEU A 74 -2.11 13.08 -11.50
C LEU A 74 -3.01 12.86 -10.28
N ARG A 75 -2.51 12.17 -9.25
CA ARG A 75 -3.22 12.01 -7.97
C ARG A 75 -3.59 13.36 -7.36
N HIS A 76 -2.62 14.26 -7.26
CA HIS A 76 -2.84 15.59 -6.70
C HIS A 76 -3.87 16.39 -7.50
N GLN A 77 -3.82 16.33 -8.82
CA GLN A 77 -4.79 16.98 -9.71
C GLN A 77 -6.20 16.38 -9.53
N LEU A 78 -6.33 15.05 -9.49
CA LEU A 78 -7.62 14.38 -9.27
C LEU A 78 -8.25 14.79 -7.93
N VAL A 79 -7.46 14.86 -6.87
CA VAL A 79 -7.93 15.28 -5.57
C VAL A 79 -8.37 16.74 -5.60
N GLN A 80 -7.56 17.65 -6.13
CA GLN A 80 -7.84 19.07 -6.13
C GLN A 80 -8.97 19.48 -7.08
N GLN A 81 -9.05 18.89 -8.27
CA GLN A 81 -10.00 19.33 -9.30
C GLN A 81 -11.35 18.62 -9.23
N HIS A 82 -11.38 17.34 -8.83
CA HIS A 82 -12.59 16.54 -8.90
C HIS A 82 -13.19 16.19 -7.53
N LEU A 83 -12.35 15.89 -6.54
CA LEU A 83 -12.86 15.57 -5.21
C LEU A 83 -13.10 16.82 -4.36
N TYR A 84 -12.19 17.79 -4.40
CA TYR A 84 -12.27 19.01 -3.57
C TYR A 84 -13.60 19.78 -3.71
N PRO A 85 -14.15 20.00 -4.92
CA PRO A 85 -15.39 20.73 -5.07
C PRO A 85 -16.65 19.95 -4.67
N ALA A 86 -16.55 18.62 -4.52
CA ALA A 86 -17.71 17.74 -4.36
C ALA A 86 -18.05 17.41 -2.90
N PHE A 87 -17.09 17.58 -1.98
CA PHE A 87 -17.24 17.15 -0.59
C PHE A 87 -16.74 18.21 0.39
N ASP A 88 -17.19 18.12 1.63
CA ASP A 88 -16.65 18.94 2.72
C ASP A 88 -15.19 18.58 3.00
N LYS A 89 -14.40 19.53 3.55
CA LYS A 89 -12.93 19.37 3.73
C LYS A 89 -12.55 18.12 4.52
N GLU A 90 -13.29 17.81 5.58
CA GLU A 90 -13.02 16.65 6.43
C GLU A 90 -13.35 15.34 5.69
N ALA A 91 -14.55 15.26 5.11
CA ALA A 91 -14.97 14.11 4.34
C ALA A 91 -14.03 13.84 3.16
N MET A 92 -13.55 14.90 2.52
CA MET A 92 -12.62 14.80 1.42
C MET A 92 -11.24 14.32 1.88
N GLY A 93 -10.74 14.81 3.00
CA GLY A 93 -9.47 14.34 3.60
C GLY A 93 -9.52 12.83 3.86
N VAL A 94 -10.61 12.34 4.45
CA VAL A 94 -10.82 10.91 4.71
C VAL A 94 -10.94 10.12 3.40
N LEU A 95 -11.74 10.61 2.43
CA LEU A 95 -11.92 9.94 1.14
C LEU A 95 -10.60 9.85 0.37
N ALA A 96 -9.82 10.94 0.32
CA ALA A 96 -8.51 10.98 -0.34
C ALA A 96 -7.51 10.02 0.33
N ALA A 97 -7.52 9.91 1.66
CA ALA A 97 -6.69 8.96 2.40
C ALA A 97 -7.07 7.51 2.10
N LEU A 98 -8.37 7.18 2.11
CA LEU A 98 -8.88 5.83 1.92
C LEU A 98 -8.77 5.35 0.46
N THR A 99 -8.93 6.24 -0.53
CA THR A 99 -8.95 5.84 -1.95
C THR A 99 -7.60 6.00 -2.64
N LEU A 100 -6.91 7.10 -2.35
CA LEU A 100 -5.68 7.51 -3.04
C LEU A 100 -4.44 7.52 -2.13
N GLY A 101 -4.59 7.22 -0.83
CA GLY A 101 -3.49 7.23 0.13
C GLY A 101 -2.94 8.63 0.44
N GLU A 102 -3.69 9.69 0.16
CA GLU A 102 -3.27 11.07 0.41
C GLU A 102 -3.64 11.50 1.83
N LYS A 103 -2.70 11.27 2.75
CA LYS A 103 -2.89 11.56 4.18
C LYS A 103 -2.66 13.03 4.56
N ARG A 104 -2.07 13.84 3.68
CA ARG A 104 -1.72 15.24 3.96
C ARG A 104 -2.93 16.14 4.12
N MET A 105 -4.08 15.69 3.61
CA MET A 105 -5.33 16.46 3.67
C MET A 105 -6.16 16.14 4.91
N LEU A 106 -5.75 15.16 5.70
CA LEU A 106 -6.39 14.85 6.98
C LEU A 106 -6.06 15.98 7.97
N THR A 107 -7.08 16.58 8.55
CA THR A 107 -6.93 17.52 9.67
C THR A 107 -6.40 16.76 10.89
N ASP A 108 -5.68 17.46 11.75
CA ASP A 108 -5.16 16.84 12.98
C ASP A 108 -6.29 16.33 13.88
N GLU A 109 -7.42 17.04 13.91
CA GLU A 109 -8.63 16.64 14.63
C GLU A 109 -9.17 15.28 14.16
N VAL A 110 -9.33 15.09 12.84
CA VAL A 110 -9.79 13.83 12.26
C VAL A 110 -8.78 12.72 12.55
N ARG A 111 -7.48 13.00 12.45
CA ARG A 111 -6.44 12.02 12.76
C ARG A 111 -6.49 11.59 14.23
N GLU A 112 -6.71 12.51 15.15
CA GLU A 112 -6.82 12.26 16.60
C GLU A 112 -8.04 11.37 16.89
N VAL A 113 -9.22 11.72 16.37
CA VAL A 113 -10.45 10.93 16.51
C VAL A 113 -10.25 9.48 16.04
N TYR A 114 -9.61 9.28 14.87
CA TYR A 114 -9.33 7.93 14.37
C TYR A 114 -8.29 7.19 15.22
N THR A 115 -7.34 7.91 15.81
CA THR A 115 -6.33 7.32 16.69
C THR A 115 -6.94 6.90 18.01
N ASP A 116 -7.76 7.73 18.61
CA ASP A 116 -8.45 7.45 19.87
C ASP A 116 -9.46 6.30 19.73
N ALA A 117 -10.12 6.21 18.58
CA ALA A 117 -10.97 5.09 18.23
C ALA A 117 -10.20 3.78 17.90
N GLY A 118 -8.85 3.80 17.95
CA GLY A 118 -8.03 2.65 17.53
C GLY A 118 -8.11 2.32 16.04
N ALA A 119 -8.72 3.17 15.23
CA ALA A 119 -8.99 2.97 13.80
C ALA A 119 -7.97 3.67 12.88
N ALA A 120 -6.85 4.17 13.41
CA ALA A 120 -5.81 4.85 12.63
C ALA A 120 -5.26 3.99 11.47
N HIS A 121 -5.27 2.66 11.62
CA HIS A 121 -4.86 1.73 10.58
C HIS A 121 -5.85 1.70 9.38
N ALA A 122 -7.12 2.02 9.59
CA ALA A 122 -8.12 2.10 8.52
C ALA A 122 -7.84 3.26 7.56
N LEU A 123 -7.24 4.36 8.04
CA LEU A 123 -6.81 5.49 7.19
C LEU A 123 -5.59 5.17 6.31
N ALA A 124 -5.00 4.00 6.45
CA ALA A 124 -3.93 3.53 5.59
C ALA A 124 -4.49 2.59 4.52
N LEU A 125 -4.09 2.81 3.26
CA LEU A 125 -4.38 1.86 2.20
C LEU A 125 -3.80 0.49 2.56
N SER A 126 -4.68 -0.49 2.67
CA SER A 126 -4.35 -1.86 3.07
C SER A 126 -4.32 -2.81 1.88
N GLY A 127 -3.75 -4.00 2.09
CA GLY A 127 -3.80 -5.08 1.11
C GLY A 127 -5.23 -5.52 0.76
N LEU A 128 -6.19 -5.35 1.68
CA LEU A 128 -7.60 -5.64 1.42
C LEU A 128 -8.18 -4.75 0.30
N HIS A 129 -7.87 -3.46 0.29
CA HIS A 129 -8.29 -2.56 -0.78
C HIS A 129 -7.79 -3.03 -2.15
N VAL A 130 -6.52 -3.44 -2.22
CA VAL A 130 -5.93 -4.00 -3.45
C VAL A 130 -6.62 -5.30 -3.83
N GLY A 131 -6.90 -6.18 -2.88
CA GLY A 131 -7.62 -7.44 -3.10
C GLY A 131 -9.02 -7.23 -3.68
N VAL A 132 -9.79 -6.30 -3.11
CA VAL A 132 -11.13 -5.95 -3.60
C VAL A 132 -11.05 -5.38 -5.03
N ILE A 133 -10.11 -4.46 -5.29
CA ILE A 133 -9.88 -3.90 -6.63
C ILE A 133 -9.51 -5.02 -7.61
N TYR A 134 -8.64 -5.95 -7.23
CA TYR A 134 -8.25 -7.11 -8.06
C TYR A 134 -9.46 -7.96 -8.43
N VAL A 135 -10.33 -8.29 -7.48
CA VAL A 135 -11.53 -9.11 -7.71
C VAL A 135 -12.50 -8.39 -8.67
N ILE A 136 -12.81 -7.12 -8.40
CA ILE A 136 -13.71 -6.32 -9.23
C ILE A 136 -13.17 -6.20 -10.66
N LEU A 137 -11.90 -5.81 -10.82
CA LEU A 137 -11.28 -5.68 -12.14
C LEU A 137 -11.23 -7.02 -12.87
N SER A 138 -10.89 -8.10 -12.17
CA SER A 138 -10.85 -9.45 -12.75
C SER A 138 -12.23 -9.87 -13.26
N PHE A 139 -13.29 -9.58 -12.52
CA PHE A 139 -14.66 -9.85 -12.91
C PHE A 139 -15.06 -9.05 -14.15
N LEU A 140 -14.81 -7.74 -14.14
CA LEU A 140 -15.17 -6.85 -15.26
C LEU A 140 -14.41 -7.22 -16.54
N VAL A 141 -13.08 -7.38 -16.47
CA VAL A 141 -12.26 -7.65 -17.67
C VAL A 141 -12.55 -9.02 -18.24
N ARG A 142 -12.79 -10.04 -17.40
CA ARG A 142 -13.18 -11.38 -17.88
C ARG A 142 -14.58 -11.42 -18.47
N GLY A 143 -15.48 -10.56 -18.01
CA GLY A 143 -16.81 -10.40 -18.61
C GLY A 143 -16.75 -9.87 -20.03
N VAL A 144 -15.79 -9.00 -20.33
CA VAL A 144 -15.61 -8.39 -21.66
C VAL A 144 -14.79 -9.32 -22.60
N VAL A 145 -13.72 -9.94 -22.10
CA VAL A 145 -12.82 -10.77 -22.91
C VAL A 145 -13.27 -12.25 -22.88
N ARG A 146 -14.23 -12.58 -23.74
CA ARG A 146 -14.78 -13.96 -23.85
C ARG A 146 -13.95 -14.93 -24.69
N ARG A 147 -12.95 -14.45 -25.44
CA ARG A 147 -12.16 -15.31 -26.34
C ARG A 147 -11.22 -16.26 -25.62
N ARG A 148 -11.39 -17.55 -25.82
CA ARG A 148 -10.63 -18.66 -25.20
C ARG A 148 -9.12 -18.63 -25.53
N SER A 149 -8.73 -18.04 -26.67
CA SER A 149 -7.33 -17.91 -27.13
C SER A 149 -6.53 -16.83 -26.36
N LEU A 150 -7.18 -15.88 -25.67
CA LEU A 150 -6.56 -14.72 -25.02
C LEU A 150 -6.74 -14.76 -23.48
N ARG A 151 -6.67 -15.94 -22.87
CA ARG A 151 -6.95 -16.11 -21.43
C ARG A 151 -6.00 -15.36 -20.51
N TRP A 152 -4.78 -15.08 -20.96
CA TRP A 152 -3.78 -14.34 -20.20
C TRP A 152 -3.95 -12.80 -20.27
N VAL A 153 -4.60 -12.31 -21.33
CA VAL A 153 -4.78 -10.85 -21.53
C VAL A 153 -5.56 -10.19 -20.41
N PRO A 154 -6.68 -10.74 -19.90
CA PRO A 154 -7.37 -10.17 -18.75
C PRO A 154 -6.48 -10.04 -17.51
N ASP A 155 -5.69 -11.07 -17.22
CA ASP A 155 -4.85 -11.10 -16.04
C ASP A 155 -3.71 -10.07 -16.17
N VAL A 156 -3.09 -9.93 -17.35
CA VAL A 156 -2.07 -8.90 -17.62
C VAL A 156 -2.67 -7.49 -17.51
N ALA A 157 -3.85 -7.27 -18.05
CA ALA A 157 -4.52 -5.98 -17.97
C ALA A 157 -4.80 -5.59 -16.51
N VAL A 158 -5.32 -6.53 -15.72
CA VAL A 158 -5.60 -6.32 -14.29
C VAL A 158 -4.30 -6.00 -13.53
N ILE A 159 -3.22 -6.78 -13.76
CA ILE A 159 -1.92 -6.55 -13.13
C ILE A 159 -1.38 -5.16 -13.51
N ALA A 160 -1.45 -4.77 -14.78
CA ALA A 160 -1.00 -3.46 -15.23
C ALA A 160 -1.76 -2.32 -14.52
N VAL A 161 -3.09 -2.43 -14.38
CA VAL A 161 -3.91 -1.45 -13.66
C VAL A 161 -3.53 -1.41 -12.18
N LEU A 162 -3.30 -2.55 -11.53
CA LEU A 162 -2.88 -2.59 -10.13
C LEU A 162 -1.50 -1.94 -9.90
N TRP A 163 -0.55 -2.14 -10.80
CA TRP A 163 0.75 -1.48 -10.71
C TRP A 163 0.65 0.03 -10.97
N LEU A 164 -0.20 0.47 -11.90
CA LEU A 164 -0.50 1.89 -12.09
C LEU A 164 -1.15 2.50 -10.84
N PHE A 165 -2.08 1.78 -10.21
CA PHE A 165 -2.66 2.19 -8.93
C PHE A 165 -1.59 2.27 -7.83
N ALA A 166 -0.69 1.29 -7.71
CA ALA A 166 0.41 1.32 -6.76
C ALA A 166 1.34 2.53 -6.97
N LEU A 167 1.65 2.87 -8.21
CA LEU A 167 2.42 4.08 -8.56
C LEU A 167 1.67 5.35 -8.17
N MET A 168 0.37 5.42 -8.42
CA MET A 168 -0.47 6.58 -8.08
C MET A 168 -0.53 6.81 -6.57
N VAL A 169 -0.60 5.73 -5.77
CA VAL A 169 -0.58 5.77 -4.30
C VAL A 169 0.82 6.08 -3.73
N GLY A 170 1.85 6.08 -4.56
CA GLY A 170 3.23 6.38 -4.16
C GLY A 170 4.06 5.18 -3.75
N LEU A 171 3.66 3.96 -4.17
CA LEU A 171 4.36 2.70 -3.87
C LEU A 171 4.47 2.41 -2.37
N SER A 172 3.38 2.63 -1.62
CA SER A 172 3.38 2.27 -0.19
C SER A 172 3.69 0.78 -0.01
N ALA A 173 4.44 0.43 1.03
CA ALA A 173 4.93 -0.94 1.26
C ALA A 173 3.77 -1.97 1.32
N SER A 174 2.63 -1.62 1.93
CA SER A 174 1.44 -2.48 1.99
C SER A 174 0.85 -2.76 0.61
N VAL A 175 0.71 -1.72 -0.23
CA VAL A 175 0.15 -1.86 -1.58
C VAL A 175 1.10 -2.63 -2.49
N VAL A 176 2.41 -2.36 -2.42
CA VAL A 176 3.43 -3.08 -3.21
C VAL A 176 3.40 -4.58 -2.88
N ARG A 177 3.32 -4.95 -1.59
CA ARG A 177 3.19 -6.36 -1.18
C ARG A 177 1.96 -7.02 -1.78
N ALA A 178 0.80 -6.38 -1.64
CA ALA A 178 -0.45 -6.94 -2.14
C ALA A 178 -0.45 -7.09 -3.67
N VAL A 179 0.03 -6.08 -4.41
CA VAL A 179 0.12 -6.15 -5.88
C VAL A 179 1.14 -7.21 -6.33
N SER A 180 2.27 -7.35 -5.64
CA SER A 180 3.26 -8.41 -5.91
C SER A 180 2.66 -9.80 -5.71
N MET A 181 1.91 -10.02 -4.62
CA MET A 181 1.20 -11.28 -4.37
C MET A 181 0.16 -11.58 -5.46
N CYS A 182 -0.65 -10.58 -5.86
CA CYS A 182 -1.61 -10.73 -6.96
C CYS A 182 -0.91 -11.06 -8.28
N THR A 183 0.23 -10.43 -8.55
CA THR A 183 1.02 -10.69 -9.77
C THR A 183 1.54 -12.12 -9.78
N LEU A 184 2.14 -12.57 -8.70
CA LEU A 184 2.67 -13.93 -8.59
C LEU A 184 1.56 -14.98 -8.62
N TYR A 185 0.42 -14.71 -8.01
CA TYR A 185 -0.76 -15.58 -8.09
C TYR A 185 -1.24 -15.74 -9.54
N ALA A 186 -1.32 -14.65 -10.31
CA ALA A 186 -1.71 -14.70 -11.71
C ALA A 186 -0.67 -15.48 -12.55
N VAL A 187 0.63 -15.25 -12.33
CA VAL A 187 1.71 -15.98 -13.01
C VAL A 187 1.66 -17.48 -12.67
N ALA A 188 1.47 -17.83 -11.40
CA ALA A 188 1.36 -19.23 -10.96
C ALA A 188 0.19 -19.94 -11.66
N ARG A 189 -0.95 -19.27 -11.81
CA ARG A 189 -2.11 -19.80 -12.57
C ARG A 189 -1.84 -20.02 -14.05
N TRP A 190 -0.91 -19.29 -14.66
CA TRP A 190 -0.52 -19.53 -16.06
C TRP A 190 0.36 -20.74 -16.21
N ILE A 191 1.24 -20.98 -15.22
CA ILE A 191 2.20 -22.11 -15.24
C ILE A 191 1.49 -23.40 -14.83
N SER A 192 0.71 -23.36 -13.74
CA SER A 192 0.06 -24.53 -13.17
C SER A 192 -1.35 -24.19 -12.68
N ARG A 193 -2.33 -25.07 -12.95
CA ARG A 193 -3.71 -24.89 -12.50
C ARG A 193 -3.89 -25.14 -11.00
N ASP A 194 -3.02 -25.97 -10.43
CA ASP A 194 -3.13 -26.46 -9.05
C ASP A 194 -2.02 -25.91 -8.15
N SER A 195 -1.58 -24.64 -8.41
CA SER A 195 -0.58 -24.01 -7.55
C SER A 195 -1.16 -23.80 -6.17
N ALA A 196 -0.61 -24.51 -5.18
CA ALA A 196 -0.99 -24.28 -3.80
C ALA A 196 -0.66 -22.82 -3.41
N THR A 197 -1.62 -22.11 -2.86
CA THR A 197 -1.50 -20.69 -2.48
C THR A 197 -0.31 -20.44 -1.56
N ILE A 198 0.05 -21.43 -0.74
CA ILE A 198 1.21 -21.35 0.16
C ILE A 198 2.54 -21.22 -0.61
N HIS A 199 2.70 -21.90 -1.76
CA HIS A 199 3.90 -21.78 -2.58
C HIS A 199 4.02 -20.40 -3.22
N VAL A 200 2.90 -19.82 -3.65
CA VAL A 200 2.86 -18.45 -4.18
C VAL A 200 3.23 -17.44 -3.10
N LEU A 201 2.70 -17.62 -1.89
CA LEU A 201 3.01 -16.77 -0.75
C LEU A 201 4.50 -16.85 -0.36
N SER A 202 5.05 -18.07 -0.30
CA SER A 202 6.48 -18.29 0.00
C SER A 202 7.39 -17.70 -1.06
N LEU A 203 7.03 -17.84 -2.35
CA LEU A 203 7.78 -17.22 -3.45
C LEU A 203 7.72 -15.69 -3.39
N ALA A 204 6.55 -15.13 -3.05
CA ALA A 204 6.41 -13.68 -2.87
C ALA A 204 7.32 -13.16 -1.75
N ALA A 205 7.32 -13.83 -0.59
CA ALA A 205 8.20 -13.48 0.52
C ALA A 205 9.68 -13.54 0.11
N LEU A 206 10.09 -14.62 -0.55
CA LEU A 206 11.46 -14.82 -1.00
C LEU A 206 11.91 -13.72 -1.96
N LEU A 207 11.11 -13.41 -2.98
CA LEU A 207 11.44 -12.38 -3.97
C LEU A 207 11.53 -10.98 -3.34
N MET A 208 10.63 -10.67 -2.41
CA MET A 208 10.66 -9.38 -1.71
C MET A 208 11.89 -9.25 -0.81
N LEU A 209 12.28 -10.32 -0.12
CA LEU A 209 13.49 -10.35 0.71
C LEU A 209 14.77 -10.33 -0.12
N LEU A 210 14.78 -10.90 -1.33
CA LEU A 210 15.92 -10.80 -2.24
C LEU A 210 16.14 -9.36 -2.73
N ILE A 211 15.05 -8.60 -2.96
CA ILE A 211 15.13 -7.20 -3.40
C ILE A 211 15.48 -6.28 -2.22
N HIS A 212 14.87 -6.51 -1.07
CA HIS A 212 15.05 -5.72 0.15
C HIS A 212 15.15 -6.62 1.39
N PRO A 213 16.35 -7.08 1.75
CA PRO A 213 16.55 -7.98 2.90
C PRO A 213 16.07 -7.40 4.23
N LEU A 214 16.11 -6.07 4.38
CA LEU A 214 15.68 -5.36 5.58
C LEU A 214 14.17 -5.48 5.87
N TYR A 215 13.36 -5.91 4.89
CA TYR A 215 11.93 -6.18 5.13
C TYR A 215 11.69 -7.28 6.17
N LEU A 216 12.68 -8.16 6.39
CA LEU A 216 12.58 -9.18 7.44
C LEU A 216 12.34 -8.58 8.83
N PHE A 217 12.89 -7.39 9.09
CA PHE A 217 12.76 -6.66 10.35
C PHE A 217 11.59 -5.66 10.36
N ASP A 218 10.90 -5.48 9.22
CA ASP A 218 9.72 -4.61 9.14
C ASP A 218 8.50 -5.32 9.72
N VAL A 219 8.00 -4.79 10.83
CA VAL A 219 6.79 -5.30 11.52
C VAL A 219 5.59 -5.41 10.57
N SER A 220 5.44 -4.44 9.66
CA SER A 220 4.36 -4.44 8.69
C SER A 220 4.48 -5.59 7.68
N PHE A 221 5.71 -5.98 7.30
CA PHE A 221 5.97 -7.16 6.49
C PHE A 221 5.64 -8.44 7.25
N GLN A 222 6.15 -8.59 8.46
CA GLN A 222 5.93 -9.76 9.31
C GLN A 222 4.43 -9.99 9.55
N LEU A 223 3.69 -8.96 10.01
CA LEU A 223 2.27 -9.07 10.28
C LEU A 223 1.46 -9.43 9.02
N SER A 224 1.81 -8.87 7.85
CA SER A 224 1.11 -9.16 6.61
C SER A 224 1.27 -10.62 6.18
N PHE A 225 2.50 -11.16 6.23
CA PHE A 225 2.76 -12.56 5.86
C PHE A 225 2.22 -13.54 6.91
N MET A 226 2.37 -13.24 8.20
CA MET A 226 1.81 -14.05 9.27
C MET A 226 0.28 -14.12 9.20
N ALA A 227 -0.40 -13.01 8.92
CA ALA A 227 -1.85 -13.00 8.73
C ALA A 227 -2.26 -13.90 7.55
N MET A 228 -1.58 -13.83 6.41
CA MET A 228 -1.87 -14.69 5.25
C MET A 228 -1.61 -16.16 5.54
N VAL A 229 -0.50 -16.50 6.19
CA VAL A 229 -0.21 -17.88 6.62
C VAL A 229 -1.28 -18.39 7.56
N SER A 230 -1.69 -17.56 8.55
CA SER A 230 -2.72 -17.92 9.52
C SER A 230 -4.06 -18.19 8.85
N ILE A 231 -4.47 -17.36 7.87
CA ILE A 231 -5.70 -17.55 7.11
C ILE A 231 -5.63 -18.88 6.34
N LEU A 232 -4.56 -19.12 5.57
CA LEU A 232 -4.40 -20.33 4.77
C LEU A 232 -4.34 -21.61 5.63
N TRP A 233 -3.80 -21.50 6.84
CA TRP A 233 -3.74 -22.64 7.76
C TRP A 233 -5.07 -22.88 8.46
N LEU A 234 -5.81 -21.82 8.81
CA LEU A 234 -7.07 -21.89 9.54
C LEU A 234 -8.27 -22.21 8.63
N GLU A 235 -8.22 -21.78 7.37
CA GLU A 235 -9.31 -21.93 6.39
C GLU A 235 -9.87 -23.37 6.33
N PRO A 236 -9.06 -24.45 6.16
CA PRO A 236 -9.59 -25.81 6.08
C PRO A 236 -10.29 -26.27 7.36
N TYR A 237 -9.79 -25.85 8.53
CA TYR A 237 -10.42 -26.19 9.82
C TYR A 237 -11.75 -25.48 9.99
N MET A 238 -11.82 -24.23 9.58
CA MET A 238 -13.06 -23.44 9.63
C MET A 238 -14.09 -23.99 8.65
N GLU A 239 -13.69 -24.40 7.46
CA GLU A 239 -14.57 -25.02 6.47
C GLU A 239 -15.19 -26.32 7.01
N GLU A 240 -14.38 -27.19 7.61
CA GLU A 240 -14.88 -28.41 8.24
C GLU A 240 -15.81 -28.14 9.42
N ALA A 241 -15.49 -27.16 10.26
CA ALA A 241 -16.24 -26.87 11.46
C ALA A 241 -17.61 -26.21 11.18
N PHE A 242 -17.67 -25.29 10.22
CA PHE A 242 -18.85 -24.45 10.00
C PHE A 242 -19.63 -24.79 8.73
N ILE A 243 -18.99 -25.27 7.67
CA ILE A 243 -19.64 -25.48 6.36
C ILE A 243 -20.00 -26.94 6.14
N ARG A 244 -19.22 -27.87 6.67
CA ARG A 244 -19.49 -29.31 6.64
C ARG A 244 -19.73 -29.84 8.04
N PRO A 245 -20.91 -29.58 8.67
CA PRO A 245 -21.24 -30.29 9.86
C PRO A 245 -21.23 -31.79 9.51
N LYS A 246 -20.43 -32.56 10.24
CA LYS A 246 -20.36 -34.03 10.12
C LYS A 246 -21.78 -34.56 9.95
N GLN A 247 -22.11 -35.01 8.74
CA GLN A 247 -23.29 -35.84 8.53
C GLN A 247 -23.06 -37.07 9.37
N SER A 248 -23.59 -37.06 10.60
CA SER A 248 -23.65 -38.27 11.44
C SER A 248 -24.35 -39.30 10.57
N SER A 249 -23.59 -40.29 10.14
CA SER A 249 -24.08 -41.52 9.57
C SER A 249 -25.04 -42.11 10.62
N VAL A 250 -26.31 -41.79 10.48
CA VAL A 250 -27.38 -42.61 11.07
C VAL A 250 -27.30 -43.92 10.30
N VAL A 251 -26.51 -44.81 10.84
CA VAL A 251 -26.51 -46.23 10.42
C VAL A 251 -27.93 -46.70 10.63
N SER A 252 -28.63 -46.88 9.52
CA SER A 252 -29.88 -47.60 9.45
C SER A 252 -29.57 -49.05 9.82
N TYR A 253 -29.84 -49.42 11.07
CA TYR A 253 -30.10 -50.80 11.44
C TYR A 253 -31.59 -51.04 11.16
N ILE A 254 -31.92 -51.65 10.05
CA ILE A 254 -33.06 -52.58 9.87
C ILE A 254 -32.65 -53.57 8.76
#